data_8ba8326daa83c066e2e5eefdccd32c60
#
_entry.id   8ba8326daa83c066e2e5eefdccd32c60
#
_cell.length_a   1.000
_cell.length_b   1.000
_cell.length_c   1.000
_cell.angle_alpha   90.00
_cell.angle_beta   90.00
_cell.angle_gamma   90.00
#
_symmetry.space_group_name_H-M   'P 1'
#
loop_
_entity.id
_entity.type
_entity.pdbx_description
1 polymer ?
#
loop_
_entity_poly.entity_id
_entity_poly.type
_entity_poly.pdbx_seq_one_letter_code
_entity_poly.pdbx_strand_id
1 'polypeptide(L)'
;MPKAWFEGKIVLIGAVLSITDKHRTPLAIVDDGDDGVMPGILVQAHGLSQLIEHRQPHVITTEKIVIVSLLMALIGISIGLLGRGLLVSVSIGFCAVLALWLIGFFGFRAGLPLLPLVGPTLSMAFALWMMDMLIGRAERKQRQFIQGAFSRYVAPAVVDRLVENPESLSISGVRQDATFIFSDIAGFTTLSEELPSEKLSEVLNSYLDGGCATVFKYAGTVDKFIGDAIMAVFNAPMPQPDHVSRAVRCALELDAYCEEFRKQQNAKGIKLGITRIGVHSGSATIGNFGSHNRMDFTALGDTVNTAARTEGVNKYFGTRICCTQEVVAKCDPDINFMPIGDVVLKGKVTAVTLYTPVTQERADSVYFKDYMAMYHSLSEKNMTHVDVQSTDYTDPQGVAQHVLEMERTYPDEALVHFHAERVRQGLLTTRVVMEDK
;
A
#
# COMPACT_ATOMS: atom_id res chain seq x y z
N MET A 1 -15.45 -96.55 18.89
CA MET A 1 -16.03 -95.55 17.95
C MET A 1 -16.19 -96.24 16.58
N PRO A 2 -17.32 -96.08 15.88
CA PRO A 2 -17.52 -96.75 14.60
C PRO A 2 -16.57 -96.25 13.54
N LYS A 3 -15.95 -97.13 12.74
CA LYS A 3 -14.94 -96.81 11.71
C LYS A 3 -15.47 -95.76 10.68
N ALA A 4 -16.79 -95.85 10.39
CA ALA A 4 -17.46 -94.88 9.50
C ALA A 4 -17.43 -93.42 9.93
N TRP A 5 -17.10 -93.09 11.18
CA TRP A 5 -16.97 -91.67 11.66
C TRP A 5 -15.69 -91.01 11.23
N PHE A 6 -14.70 -91.80 10.88
CA PHE A 6 -13.34 -91.30 10.56
C PHE A 6 -12.97 -91.49 9.09
N GLU A 7 -13.72 -92.37 8.39
CA GLU A 7 -13.42 -92.74 7.01
C GLU A 7 -13.60 -91.52 6.09
N GLY A 8 -12.54 -91.15 5.39
CA GLY A 8 -12.50 -89.97 4.49
C GLY A 8 -12.47 -88.58 5.17
N LYS A 9 -12.26 -88.56 6.48
CA LYS A 9 -12.22 -87.31 7.25
C LYS A 9 -10.87 -87.09 7.88
N ILE A 10 -10.49 -85.82 7.96
CA ILE A 10 -9.31 -85.37 8.74
C ILE A 10 -9.76 -85.20 10.20
N VAL A 11 -9.14 -85.89 11.12
CA VAL A 11 -9.51 -85.90 12.54
C VAL A 11 -8.46 -85.11 13.31
N LEU A 12 -8.84 -83.99 13.95
CA LEU A 12 -8.02 -83.29 14.87
C LEU A 12 -8.32 -83.70 16.29
N ILE A 13 -7.30 -84.10 17.03
CA ILE A 13 -7.40 -84.54 18.46
C ILE A 13 -6.68 -83.43 19.29
N GLY A 14 -7.40 -82.85 20.22
CA GLY A 14 -6.86 -81.86 21.11
C GLY A 14 -7.62 -81.75 22.42
N ALA A 15 -7.02 -81.28 23.48
CA ALA A 15 -7.66 -81.10 24.77
C ALA A 15 -8.34 -79.69 24.82
N VAL A 16 -9.59 -79.67 25.30
CA VAL A 16 -10.28 -78.40 25.61
C VAL A 16 -10.17 -78.18 27.12
N LEU A 17 -9.21 -77.48 27.56
CA LEU A 17 -8.97 -77.18 28.98
C LEU A 17 -9.51 -75.78 29.35
N SER A 18 -10.07 -75.71 30.57
CA SER A 18 -10.73 -74.45 31.02
C SER A 18 -9.73 -73.28 31.29
N ILE A 19 -8.47 -73.57 31.43
CA ILE A 19 -7.46 -72.62 31.89
C ILE A 19 -6.32 -72.43 30.87
N THR A 20 -6.04 -73.35 30.01
CA THR A 20 -4.93 -73.36 29.07
C THR A 20 -5.44 -73.53 27.62
N ASP A 21 -4.70 -73.00 26.65
CA ASP A 21 -4.96 -73.06 25.21
C ASP A 21 -6.27 -72.38 24.77
N LYS A 22 -6.53 -71.19 25.34
CA LYS A 22 -7.66 -70.34 24.93
C LYS A 22 -7.14 -69.12 24.17
N HIS A 23 -7.69 -68.90 22.96
CA HIS A 23 -7.30 -67.78 22.10
C HIS A 23 -8.46 -66.81 21.85
N ARG A 24 -8.27 -65.52 22.05
CA ARG A 24 -9.22 -64.49 21.61
C ARG A 24 -9.25 -64.45 20.09
N THR A 25 -10.39 -64.59 19.50
CA THR A 25 -10.55 -64.50 18.04
C THR A 25 -11.40 -63.28 17.67
N PRO A 26 -11.32 -62.81 16.43
CA PRO A 26 -12.18 -61.69 15.96
C PRO A 26 -13.68 -62.03 16.01
N LEU A 27 -14.08 -63.30 16.09
CA LEU A 27 -15.47 -63.74 16.27
C LEU A 27 -16.04 -63.38 17.66
N ALA A 28 -15.16 -63.03 18.61
CA ALA A 28 -15.52 -62.50 19.92
C ALA A 28 -16.40 -61.26 19.91
N ILE A 29 -16.38 -60.54 18.79
CA ILE A 29 -17.14 -59.27 18.60
C ILE A 29 -18.55 -59.52 18.07
N VAL A 30 -18.83 -60.75 17.57
CA VAL A 30 -20.08 -61.09 16.84
C VAL A 30 -21.03 -61.93 17.66
N ASP A 31 -20.55 -62.60 18.72
CA ASP A 31 -21.33 -63.53 19.52
C ASP A 31 -21.57 -62.99 20.95
N ASP A 32 -22.80 -62.57 21.23
CA ASP A 32 -23.19 -61.87 22.49
C ASP A 32 -23.23 -62.85 23.71
N GLY A 33 -22.77 -64.06 23.59
CA GLY A 33 -22.96 -65.09 24.61
C GLY A 33 -21.74 -65.79 25.18
N ASP A 34 -20.56 -65.62 24.57
CA ASP A 34 -19.33 -66.26 25.05
C ASP A 34 -18.16 -65.17 25.00
N ASP A 35 -17.26 -65.22 25.97
CA ASP A 35 -16.13 -64.27 26.11
C ASP A 35 -15.24 -64.17 24.84
N GLY A 36 -15.66 -64.65 23.73
CA GLY A 36 -14.99 -64.64 22.42
C GLY A 36 -13.67 -65.39 22.42
N VAL A 37 -13.54 -66.30 23.34
CA VAL A 37 -12.34 -67.14 23.54
C VAL A 37 -12.61 -68.54 22.98
N MET A 38 -11.88 -68.92 21.95
CA MET A 38 -11.93 -70.23 21.38
C MET A 38 -10.79 -71.10 21.88
N PRO A 39 -11.07 -72.43 22.12
CA PRO A 39 -10.01 -73.41 22.32
C PRO A 39 -9.08 -73.46 21.10
N GLY A 40 -7.75 -73.59 21.34
CA GLY A 40 -6.77 -73.61 20.28
C GLY A 40 -6.99 -74.69 19.21
N ILE A 41 -7.51 -75.83 19.60
CA ILE A 41 -7.89 -76.89 18.65
C ILE A 41 -8.98 -76.47 17.65
N LEU A 42 -9.94 -75.61 18.07
CA LEU A 42 -10.97 -75.08 17.17
C LEU A 42 -10.38 -73.99 16.23
N VAL A 43 -9.46 -73.19 16.73
CA VAL A 43 -8.75 -72.22 15.90
C VAL A 43 -7.95 -72.92 14.80
N GLN A 44 -7.23 -74.00 15.16
CA GLN A 44 -6.52 -74.86 14.20
C GLN A 44 -7.45 -75.57 13.22
N ALA A 45 -8.61 -76.09 13.70
CA ALA A 45 -9.61 -76.70 12.85
C ALA A 45 -10.18 -75.70 11.80
N HIS A 46 -10.48 -74.50 12.21
CA HIS A 46 -10.89 -73.43 11.28
C HIS A 46 -9.80 -73.08 10.28
N GLY A 47 -8.54 -72.95 10.73
CA GLY A 47 -7.39 -72.71 9.85
C GLY A 47 -7.22 -73.85 8.83
N LEU A 48 -7.30 -75.08 9.25
CA LEU A 48 -7.22 -76.25 8.37
C LEU A 48 -8.41 -76.33 7.38
N SER A 49 -9.63 -76.06 7.84
CA SER A 49 -10.80 -75.94 6.96
C SER A 49 -10.61 -74.84 5.87
N GLN A 50 -10.11 -73.69 6.24
CA GLN A 50 -9.81 -72.65 5.27
C GLN A 50 -8.75 -73.05 4.24
N LEU A 51 -7.73 -73.80 4.65
CA LEU A 51 -6.71 -74.32 3.73
C LEU A 51 -7.26 -75.38 2.79
N ILE A 52 -8.06 -76.30 3.29
CA ILE A 52 -8.68 -77.38 2.49
C ILE A 52 -9.71 -76.85 1.50
N GLU A 53 -10.50 -75.87 1.93
CA GLU A 53 -11.56 -75.25 1.12
C GLU A 53 -11.03 -74.12 0.24
N HIS A 54 -9.71 -73.90 0.24
CA HIS A 54 -9.07 -72.82 -0.47
C HIS A 54 -9.72 -71.42 -0.22
N ARG A 55 -10.29 -71.20 0.95
CA ARG A 55 -10.91 -69.96 1.38
C ARG A 55 -9.86 -68.96 1.82
N GLN A 56 -8.74 -68.83 1.11
CA GLN A 56 -7.81 -67.77 1.37
C GLN A 56 -8.39 -66.45 0.84
N PRO A 57 -8.42 -65.37 1.65
CA PRO A 57 -8.82 -64.08 1.13
C PRO A 57 -7.89 -63.75 -0.03
N HIS A 58 -8.43 -63.54 -1.21
CA HIS A 58 -7.64 -63.10 -2.37
C HIS A 58 -7.15 -61.71 -2.04
N VAL A 59 -5.88 -61.59 -1.68
CA VAL A 59 -5.24 -60.30 -1.45
C VAL A 59 -4.91 -59.70 -2.81
N ILE A 60 -5.31 -58.44 -3.02
CA ILE A 60 -4.98 -57.72 -4.23
C ILE A 60 -3.46 -57.60 -4.35
N THR A 61 -2.90 -57.84 -5.52
CA THR A 61 -1.47 -57.70 -5.79
C THR A 61 -1.02 -56.25 -5.58
N THR A 62 0.21 -56.04 -5.12
CA THR A 62 0.80 -54.73 -4.86
C THR A 62 0.70 -53.81 -6.08
N GLU A 63 0.84 -54.33 -7.30
CA GLU A 63 0.68 -53.58 -8.54
C GLU A 63 -0.70 -52.93 -8.69
N LYS A 64 -1.76 -53.65 -8.37
CA LYS A 64 -3.12 -53.12 -8.44
C LYS A 64 -3.39 -52.07 -7.38
N ILE A 65 -2.79 -52.17 -6.18
CA ILE A 65 -2.83 -51.17 -5.13
C ILE A 65 -2.18 -49.88 -5.60
N VAL A 66 -1.01 -49.99 -6.22
CA VAL A 66 -0.29 -48.82 -6.80
C VAL A 66 -1.14 -48.17 -7.90
N ILE A 67 -1.75 -48.94 -8.78
CA ILE A 67 -2.58 -48.37 -9.86
C ILE A 67 -3.79 -47.61 -9.27
N VAL A 68 -4.49 -48.16 -8.29
CA VAL A 68 -5.63 -47.47 -7.63
C VAL A 68 -5.15 -46.19 -6.91
N SER A 69 -4.01 -46.26 -6.25
CA SER A 69 -3.43 -45.08 -5.59
C SER A 69 -3.02 -43.95 -6.58
N LEU A 70 -2.48 -44.34 -7.73
CA LEU A 70 -2.15 -43.39 -8.80
C LEU A 70 -3.42 -42.76 -9.42
N LEU A 71 -4.47 -43.56 -9.65
CA LEU A 71 -5.75 -43.04 -10.13
C LEU A 71 -6.37 -42.05 -9.14
N MET A 72 -6.33 -42.35 -7.86
CA MET A 72 -6.84 -41.46 -6.82
C MET A 72 -5.98 -40.17 -6.71
N ALA A 73 -4.67 -40.28 -6.84
CA ALA A 73 -3.80 -39.12 -6.91
C ALA A 73 -4.10 -38.22 -8.14
N LEU A 74 -4.33 -38.82 -9.32
CA LEU A 74 -4.74 -38.11 -10.53
C LEU A 74 -6.08 -37.38 -10.35
N ILE A 75 -7.05 -38.01 -9.68
CA ILE A 75 -8.33 -37.38 -9.32
C ILE A 75 -8.06 -36.18 -8.39
N GLY A 76 -7.21 -36.33 -7.38
CA GLY A 76 -6.81 -35.24 -6.48
C GLY A 76 -6.18 -34.05 -7.21
N ILE A 77 -5.25 -34.32 -8.13
CA ILE A 77 -4.62 -33.27 -8.99
C ILE A 77 -5.71 -32.61 -9.85
N SER A 78 -6.58 -33.35 -10.48
CA SER A 78 -7.63 -32.80 -11.35
C SER A 78 -8.61 -31.92 -10.59
N ILE A 79 -8.98 -32.29 -9.36
CA ILE A 79 -9.82 -31.47 -8.47
C ILE A 79 -9.07 -30.17 -8.11
N GLY A 80 -7.79 -30.25 -7.77
CA GLY A 80 -6.96 -29.09 -7.46
C GLY A 80 -6.83 -28.12 -8.63
N LEU A 81 -6.67 -28.63 -9.87
CA LEU A 81 -6.57 -27.81 -11.09
C LEU A 81 -7.87 -27.08 -11.45
N LEU A 82 -9.02 -27.55 -10.98
CA LEU A 82 -10.32 -26.90 -11.24
C LEU A 82 -10.46 -25.51 -10.59
N GLY A 83 -9.55 -25.12 -9.68
CA GLY A 83 -9.46 -23.78 -9.11
C GLY A 83 -10.70 -23.27 -8.36
N ARG A 84 -11.59 -24.16 -7.99
CA ARG A 84 -12.83 -23.86 -7.28
C ARG A 84 -12.56 -23.84 -5.79
N GLY A 85 -12.34 -22.74 -5.16
CA GLY A 85 -12.09 -22.53 -3.73
C GLY A 85 -11.96 -23.78 -2.82
N LEU A 86 -11.16 -23.70 -1.78
CA LEU A 86 -10.78 -24.82 -0.90
C LEU A 86 -11.98 -25.69 -0.44
N LEU A 87 -13.10 -25.07 -0.02
CA LEU A 87 -14.27 -25.78 0.47
C LEU A 87 -14.91 -26.70 -0.59
N VAL A 88 -14.98 -26.23 -1.84
CA VAL A 88 -15.55 -26.99 -2.95
C VAL A 88 -14.63 -28.18 -3.31
N SER A 89 -13.32 -27.93 -3.37
CA SER A 89 -12.32 -28.98 -3.66
C SER A 89 -12.32 -30.07 -2.59
N VAL A 90 -12.37 -29.70 -1.32
CA VAL A 90 -12.46 -30.63 -0.19
C VAL A 90 -13.77 -31.44 -0.24
N SER A 91 -14.89 -30.78 -0.55
CA SER A 91 -16.20 -31.51 -0.66
C SER A 91 -16.20 -32.53 -1.80
N ILE A 92 -15.67 -32.18 -2.97
CA ILE A 92 -15.55 -33.11 -4.11
C ILE A 92 -14.61 -34.27 -3.75
N GLY A 93 -13.46 -33.95 -3.12
CA GLY A 93 -12.51 -34.94 -2.65
C GLY A 93 -13.13 -35.91 -1.64
N PHE A 94 -13.88 -35.39 -0.67
CA PHE A 94 -14.60 -36.21 0.29
C PHE A 94 -15.60 -37.17 -0.39
N CYS A 95 -16.36 -36.67 -1.36
CA CYS A 95 -17.28 -37.54 -2.14
C CYS A 95 -16.54 -38.65 -2.91
N ALA A 96 -15.37 -38.34 -3.49
CA ALA A 96 -14.55 -39.33 -4.20
C ALA A 96 -14.02 -40.42 -3.24
N VAL A 97 -13.55 -40.03 -2.05
CA VAL A 97 -13.12 -40.95 -1.00
C VAL A 97 -14.30 -41.82 -0.54
N LEU A 98 -15.42 -41.20 -0.27
CA LEU A 98 -16.64 -41.95 0.16
C LEU A 98 -17.06 -43.00 -0.89
N ALA A 99 -17.03 -42.62 -2.17
CA ALA A 99 -17.32 -43.53 -3.28
C ALA A 99 -16.35 -44.74 -3.29
N LEU A 100 -15.04 -44.46 -3.14
CA LEU A 100 -14.01 -45.49 -3.06
C LEU A 100 -14.29 -46.47 -1.89
N TRP A 101 -14.63 -45.95 -0.73
CA TRP A 101 -14.94 -46.77 0.46
C TRP A 101 -16.21 -47.58 0.28
N LEU A 102 -17.25 -47.01 -0.32
CA LEU A 102 -18.48 -47.75 -0.64
C LEU A 102 -18.22 -48.87 -1.66
N ILE A 103 -17.43 -48.61 -2.71
CA ILE A 103 -17.02 -49.63 -3.69
C ILE A 103 -16.24 -50.74 -3.00
N GLY A 104 -15.28 -50.39 -2.12
CA GLY A 104 -14.53 -51.38 -1.36
C GLY A 104 -15.42 -52.26 -0.44
N PHE A 105 -16.34 -51.60 0.28
CA PHE A 105 -17.27 -52.29 1.20
C PHE A 105 -18.24 -53.22 0.47
N PHE A 106 -18.92 -52.73 -0.56
CA PHE A 106 -19.89 -53.56 -1.31
C PHE A 106 -19.18 -54.63 -2.13
N GLY A 107 -17.99 -54.34 -2.68
CA GLY A 107 -17.16 -55.33 -3.35
C GLY A 107 -16.76 -56.48 -2.43
N PHE A 108 -16.34 -56.18 -1.21
CA PHE A 108 -16.02 -57.18 -0.20
C PHE A 108 -17.25 -58.07 0.15
N ARG A 109 -18.43 -57.46 0.34
CA ARG A 109 -19.69 -58.21 0.54
C ARG A 109 -20.06 -59.07 -0.63
N ALA A 110 -19.67 -58.71 -1.84
CA ALA A 110 -19.90 -59.51 -3.05
C ALA A 110 -18.83 -60.59 -3.27
N GLY A 111 -17.89 -60.79 -2.34
CA GLY A 111 -16.84 -61.79 -2.43
C GLY A 111 -15.61 -61.37 -3.25
N LEU A 112 -15.47 -60.08 -3.57
CA LEU A 112 -14.28 -59.57 -4.23
C LEU A 112 -13.09 -59.44 -3.24
N PRO A 113 -11.86 -59.44 -3.72
CA PRO A 113 -10.68 -59.28 -2.88
C PRO A 113 -10.73 -58.03 -2.04
N LEU A 114 -10.16 -58.08 -0.83
CA LEU A 114 -10.09 -56.91 0.09
C LEU A 114 -9.25 -55.80 -0.52
N LEU A 115 -9.86 -54.64 -0.78
CA LEU A 115 -9.20 -53.46 -1.30
C LEU A 115 -8.57 -52.66 -0.14
N PRO A 116 -7.25 -52.43 -0.13
CA PRO A 116 -6.62 -51.57 0.87
C PRO A 116 -6.97 -50.11 0.59
N LEU A 117 -7.85 -49.52 1.39
CA LEU A 117 -8.42 -48.17 1.17
C LEU A 117 -7.53 -47.06 1.66
N VAL A 118 -6.63 -47.31 2.62
CA VAL A 118 -5.83 -46.28 3.29
C VAL A 118 -4.82 -45.64 2.32
N GLY A 119 -4.06 -46.42 1.58
CA GLY A 119 -3.05 -45.92 0.63
C GLY A 119 -3.65 -45.01 -0.44
N PRO A 120 -4.67 -45.43 -1.20
CA PRO A 120 -5.33 -44.56 -2.19
C PRO A 120 -5.95 -43.29 -1.60
N THR A 121 -6.53 -43.35 -0.39
CA THR A 121 -7.09 -42.17 0.30
C THR A 121 -6.01 -41.18 0.63
N LEU A 122 -4.88 -41.62 1.20
CA LEU A 122 -3.76 -40.76 1.54
C LEU A 122 -3.10 -40.16 0.30
N SER A 123 -2.96 -40.93 -0.78
CA SER A 123 -2.38 -40.43 -2.04
C SER A 123 -3.22 -39.32 -2.64
N MET A 124 -4.55 -39.44 -2.63
CA MET A 124 -5.45 -38.37 -3.08
C MET A 124 -5.38 -37.11 -2.19
N ALA A 125 -5.42 -37.30 -0.86
CA ALA A 125 -5.34 -36.19 0.09
C ALA A 125 -4.01 -35.43 -0.04
N PHE A 126 -2.91 -36.18 -0.20
CA PHE A 126 -1.59 -35.59 -0.43
C PHE A 126 -1.51 -34.82 -1.75
N ALA A 127 -2.06 -35.38 -2.84
CA ALA A 127 -2.09 -34.77 -4.15
C ALA A 127 -2.91 -33.47 -4.15
N LEU A 128 -4.09 -33.48 -3.50
CA LEU A 128 -4.91 -32.28 -3.29
C LEU A 128 -4.17 -31.19 -2.52
N TRP A 129 -3.59 -31.55 -1.38
CA TRP A 129 -2.83 -30.60 -0.55
C TRP A 129 -1.63 -30.01 -1.28
N MET A 130 -0.87 -30.84 -1.99
CA MET A 130 0.27 -30.39 -2.79
C MET A 130 -0.16 -29.41 -3.87
N MET A 131 -1.28 -29.70 -4.57
CA MET A 131 -1.77 -28.86 -5.64
C MET A 131 -2.27 -27.51 -5.15
N ASP A 132 -3.03 -27.47 -4.05
CA ASP A 132 -3.46 -26.23 -3.40
C ASP A 132 -2.25 -25.37 -2.97
N MET A 133 -1.22 -25.99 -2.40
CA MET A 133 0.01 -25.32 -2.03
C MET A 133 0.77 -24.74 -3.23
N LEU A 134 0.84 -25.44 -4.35
CA LEU A 134 1.54 -25.00 -5.56
C LEU A 134 0.80 -23.84 -6.24
N ILE A 135 -0.52 -23.97 -6.41
CA ILE A 135 -1.38 -22.93 -7.01
C ILE A 135 -1.36 -21.66 -6.14
N GLY A 136 -1.60 -21.81 -4.84
CA GLY A 136 -1.62 -20.69 -3.91
C GLY A 136 -0.27 -19.97 -3.81
N ARG A 137 0.87 -20.66 -4.01
CA ARG A 137 2.19 -20.02 -4.12
C ARG A 137 2.36 -19.26 -5.44
N ALA A 138 1.90 -19.81 -6.54
CA ALA A 138 1.97 -19.19 -7.85
C ALA A 138 1.14 -17.89 -7.90
N GLU A 139 -0.09 -17.91 -7.40
CA GLU A 139 -0.96 -16.74 -7.32
C GLU A 139 -0.37 -15.64 -6.43
N ARG A 140 0.17 -16.00 -5.25
CA ARG A 140 0.84 -15.03 -4.36
C ARG A 140 2.04 -14.39 -5.01
N LYS A 141 2.91 -15.17 -5.69
CA LYS A 141 4.05 -14.63 -6.43
C LYS A 141 3.62 -13.71 -7.56
N GLN A 142 2.59 -14.06 -8.29
CA GLN A 142 2.05 -13.24 -9.38
C GLN A 142 1.46 -11.93 -8.85
N ARG A 143 0.69 -11.97 -7.75
CA ARG A 143 0.20 -10.76 -7.05
C ARG A 143 1.36 -9.87 -6.58
N GLN A 144 2.35 -10.44 -5.90
CA GLN A 144 3.52 -9.69 -5.43
C GLN A 144 4.32 -9.08 -6.58
N PHE A 145 4.47 -9.80 -7.70
CA PHE A 145 5.13 -9.28 -8.90
C PHE A 145 4.36 -8.10 -9.50
N ILE A 146 3.05 -8.25 -9.67
CA ILE A 146 2.17 -7.17 -10.18
C ILE A 146 2.23 -5.98 -9.23
N GLN A 147 2.04 -6.16 -7.92
CA GLN A 147 2.14 -5.09 -6.94
C GLN A 147 3.50 -4.40 -6.99
N GLY A 148 4.60 -5.15 -7.01
CA GLY A 148 5.96 -4.59 -7.09
C GLY A 148 6.28 -3.87 -8.40
N ALA A 149 5.68 -4.27 -9.50
CA ALA A 149 5.82 -3.59 -10.78
C ALA A 149 5.00 -2.29 -10.82
N PHE A 150 3.75 -2.33 -10.36
CA PHE A 150 2.87 -1.15 -10.35
C PHE A 150 3.23 -0.11 -9.28
N SER A 151 3.78 -0.52 -8.13
CA SER A 151 4.22 0.40 -7.08
C SER A 151 5.37 1.34 -7.48
N ARG A 152 6.01 1.06 -8.62
CA ARG A 152 7.01 1.98 -9.21
C ARG A 152 6.40 3.08 -10.07
N TYR A 153 5.17 2.90 -10.52
CA TYR A 153 4.47 3.83 -11.41
C TYR A 153 3.25 4.49 -10.76
N VAL A 154 2.80 3.94 -9.64
CA VAL A 154 1.61 4.41 -8.92
C VAL A 154 1.96 4.46 -7.43
N ALA A 155 1.50 5.51 -6.74
CA ALA A 155 1.75 5.65 -5.31
C ALA A 155 1.32 4.40 -4.52
N PRO A 156 2.13 3.90 -3.57
CA PRO A 156 1.85 2.66 -2.83
C PRO A 156 0.44 2.62 -2.22
N ALA A 157 -0.01 3.73 -1.64
CA ALA A 157 -1.35 3.84 -1.05
C ALA A 157 -2.49 3.67 -2.07
N VAL A 158 -2.28 4.03 -3.34
CA VAL A 158 -3.25 3.81 -4.42
C VAL A 158 -3.27 2.33 -4.81
N VAL A 159 -2.11 1.69 -4.88
CA VAL A 159 -1.99 0.26 -5.19
C VAL A 159 -2.68 -0.58 -4.12
N ASP A 160 -2.47 -0.26 -2.83
CA ASP A 160 -3.09 -0.98 -1.72
C ASP A 160 -4.62 -0.87 -1.79
N ARG A 161 -5.15 0.32 -2.04
CA ARG A 161 -6.59 0.54 -2.20
C ARG A 161 -7.19 -0.21 -3.41
N LEU A 162 -6.45 -0.30 -4.52
CA LEU A 162 -6.88 -1.04 -5.71
C LEU A 162 -6.91 -2.56 -5.46
N VAL A 163 -5.98 -3.06 -4.65
CA VAL A 163 -5.95 -4.48 -4.25
C VAL A 163 -7.10 -4.83 -3.31
N GLU A 164 -7.44 -3.92 -2.38
CA GLU A 164 -8.56 -4.10 -1.46
C GLU A 164 -9.92 -3.99 -2.16
N ASN A 165 -10.04 -3.06 -3.12
CA ASN A 165 -11.28 -2.77 -3.84
C ASN A 165 -11.05 -2.66 -5.36
N PRO A 166 -10.96 -3.78 -6.09
CA PRO A 166 -10.76 -3.77 -7.55
C PRO A 166 -11.83 -3.00 -8.34
N GLU A 167 -13.06 -2.92 -7.81
CA GLU A 167 -14.16 -2.16 -8.41
C GLU A 167 -13.94 -0.64 -8.36
N SER A 168 -13.01 -0.16 -7.53
CA SER A 168 -12.61 1.26 -7.47
C SER A 168 -11.84 1.73 -8.71
N LEU A 169 -11.54 0.84 -9.65
CA LEU A 169 -10.99 1.16 -10.99
C LEU A 169 -11.97 1.86 -11.92
N SER A 170 -13.21 2.08 -11.50
CA SER A 170 -14.16 2.86 -12.30
C SER A 170 -13.63 4.28 -12.54
N ILE A 171 -13.84 4.79 -13.75
CA ILE A 171 -13.56 6.20 -14.09
C ILE A 171 -14.55 7.06 -13.30
N SER A 172 -14.16 7.45 -12.10
CA SER A 172 -14.97 8.29 -11.22
C SER A 172 -14.07 9.07 -10.27
N GLY A 173 -14.35 10.36 -10.13
CA GLY A 173 -13.71 11.21 -9.13
C GLY A 173 -14.68 11.52 -7.99
N VAL A 174 -14.17 11.59 -6.78
CA VAL A 174 -14.89 12.01 -5.59
C VAL A 174 -14.45 13.42 -5.22
N ARG A 175 -15.41 14.30 -4.98
CA ARG A 175 -15.12 15.65 -4.48
C ARG A 175 -14.86 15.58 -3.00
N GLN A 176 -13.65 15.99 -2.59
CA GLN A 176 -13.23 15.99 -1.18
C GLN A 176 -12.22 17.11 -0.91
N ASP A 177 -12.09 17.49 0.34
CA ASP A 177 -11.03 18.42 0.76
C ASP A 177 -9.68 17.68 0.75
N ALA A 178 -8.65 18.35 0.22
CA ALA A 178 -7.28 17.84 0.20
C ALA A 178 -6.28 18.99 0.26
N THR A 179 -5.04 18.66 0.61
CA THR A 179 -3.93 19.62 0.57
C THR A 179 -2.93 19.18 -0.49
N PHE A 180 -2.51 20.13 -1.30
CA PHE A 180 -1.60 19.92 -2.42
C PHE A 180 -0.27 20.61 -2.15
N ILE A 181 0.80 19.88 -2.48
CA ILE A 181 2.17 20.43 -2.55
C ILE A 181 2.62 20.38 -4.01
N PHE A 182 3.13 21.50 -4.49
CA PHE A 182 3.90 21.58 -5.73
C PHE A 182 5.30 22.05 -5.41
N SER A 183 6.31 21.38 -5.96
CA SER A 183 7.70 21.82 -5.86
C SER A 183 8.32 21.92 -7.25
N ASP A 184 9.26 22.86 -7.45
CA ASP A 184 9.96 23.09 -8.70
C ASP A 184 11.36 23.62 -8.44
N ILE A 185 12.36 23.25 -9.26
CA ILE A 185 13.74 23.70 -9.13
C ILE A 185 13.94 24.96 -9.98
N ALA A 186 14.34 26.05 -9.36
CA ALA A 186 14.62 27.28 -10.09
C ALA A 186 15.74 27.09 -11.11
N GLY A 187 15.46 27.43 -12.39
CA GLY A 187 16.46 27.36 -13.46
C GLY A 187 16.80 25.96 -13.95
N PHE A 188 15.97 24.95 -13.64
CA PHE A 188 16.22 23.57 -14.08
C PHE A 188 16.29 23.44 -15.61
N THR A 189 15.46 24.18 -16.35
CA THR A 189 15.51 24.17 -17.83
C THR A 189 16.90 24.54 -18.33
N THR A 190 17.52 25.60 -17.81
CA THR A 190 18.89 26.01 -18.15
C THR A 190 19.89 24.91 -17.78
N LEU A 191 19.75 24.35 -16.58
CA LEU A 191 20.62 23.27 -16.13
C LEU A 191 20.52 22.04 -17.04
N SER A 192 19.32 21.75 -17.55
CA SER A 192 19.08 20.60 -18.46
C SER A 192 19.72 20.78 -19.84
N GLU A 193 19.96 22.02 -20.25
CA GLU A 193 20.69 22.33 -21.49
C GLU A 193 22.21 22.27 -21.30
N GLU A 194 22.71 22.54 -20.09
CA GLU A 194 24.14 22.59 -19.78
C GLU A 194 24.75 21.23 -19.42
N LEU A 195 23.95 20.31 -18.84
CA LEU A 195 24.43 19.02 -18.35
C LEU A 195 24.28 17.91 -19.39
N PRO A 196 25.25 16.97 -19.47
CA PRO A 196 25.06 15.72 -20.22
C PRO A 196 23.84 14.94 -19.69
N SER A 197 23.09 14.31 -20.61
CA SER A 197 21.81 13.63 -20.29
C SER A 197 21.92 12.57 -19.21
N GLU A 198 23.04 11.82 -19.19
CA GLU A 198 23.28 10.77 -18.16
C GLU A 198 23.43 11.40 -16.77
N LYS A 199 24.18 12.52 -16.71
CA LYS A 199 24.42 13.21 -15.44
C LYS A 199 23.17 13.92 -14.94
N LEU A 200 22.42 14.54 -15.86
CA LEU A 200 21.13 15.16 -15.55
C LEU A 200 20.16 14.11 -14.97
N SER A 201 20.09 12.93 -15.59
CA SER A 201 19.23 11.83 -15.13
C SER A 201 19.65 11.32 -13.74
N GLU A 202 20.94 11.19 -13.46
CA GLU A 202 21.45 10.79 -12.15
C GLU A 202 21.05 11.78 -11.08
N VAL A 203 21.25 13.08 -11.33
CA VAL A 203 20.92 14.17 -10.39
C VAL A 203 19.42 14.22 -10.16
N LEU A 204 18.62 14.22 -11.23
CA LEU A 204 17.17 14.30 -11.15
C LEU A 204 16.58 13.09 -10.40
N ASN A 205 16.98 11.88 -10.72
CA ASN A 205 16.50 10.69 -10.05
C ASN A 205 16.83 10.72 -8.55
N SER A 206 18.06 11.11 -8.17
CA SER A 206 18.45 11.22 -6.77
C SER A 206 17.66 12.30 -6.03
N TYR A 207 17.36 13.42 -6.69
CA TYR A 207 16.50 14.48 -6.15
C TYR A 207 15.07 14.00 -5.91
N LEU A 208 14.48 13.37 -6.91
CA LEU A 208 13.11 12.86 -6.85
C LEU A 208 12.96 11.73 -5.82
N ASP A 209 13.94 10.84 -5.70
CA ASP A 209 13.93 9.74 -4.72
C ASP A 209 13.85 10.28 -3.28
N GLY A 210 14.69 11.23 -2.93
CA GLY A 210 14.64 11.81 -1.59
C GLY A 210 13.42 12.69 -1.35
N GLY A 211 12.96 13.43 -2.39
CA GLY A 211 11.71 14.18 -2.33
C GLY A 211 10.51 13.25 -2.06
N CYS A 212 10.41 12.14 -2.79
CA CYS A 212 9.38 11.11 -2.56
C CYS A 212 9.46 10.51 -1.17
N ALA A 213 10.66 10.17 -0.70
CA ALA A 213 10.85 9.62 0.63
C ALA A 213 10.34 10.58 1.72
N THR A 214 10.57 11.89 1.53
CA THR A 214 10.05 12.92 2.43
C THR A 214 8.52 12.97 2.39
N VAL A 215 7.90 12.98 1.21
CA VAL A 215 6.44 12.98 1.07
C VAL A 215 5.83 11.74 1.74
N PHE A 216 6.39 10.56 1.50
CA PHE A 216 5.89 9.29 2.08
C PHE A 216 6.05 9.24 3.60
N LYS A 217 7.11 9.81 4.17
CA LYS A 217 7.31 9.93 5.63
C LYS A 217 6.13 10.61 6.32
N TYR A 218 5.54 11.61 5.66
CA TYR A 218 4.34 12.32 6.15
C TYR A 218 3.03 11.70 5.67
N ALA A 219 3.08 10.48 5.12
CA ALA A 219 1.95 9.76 4.55
C ALA A 219 1.24 10.53 3.41
N GLY A 220 1.96 11.40 2.70
CA GLY A 220 1.51 12.04 1.47
C GLY A 220 1.55 11.05 0.30
N THR A 221 0.76 11.31 -0.71
CA THR A 221 0.74 10.57 -1.97
C THR A 221 1.38 11.42 -3.06
N VAL A 222 2.44 10.92 -3.69
CA VAL A 222 2.98 11.56 -4.91
C VAL A 222 2.04 11.22 -6.06
N ASP A 223 1.41 12.24 -6.64
CA ASP A 223 0.54 12.09 -7.81
C ASP A 223 1.38 11.84 -9.07
N LYS A 224 2.26 12.76 -9.39
CA LYS A 224 3.13 12.70 -10.56
C LYS A 224 4.33 13.62 -10.47
N PHE A 225 5.28 13.38 -11.36
CA PHE A 225 6.36 14.32 -11.66
C PHE A 225 6.02 15.10 -12.93
N ILE A 226 6.32 16.40 -12.93
CA ILE A 226 6.16 17.29 -14.09
C ILE A 226 7.54 17.89 -14.38
N GLY A 227 8.35 17.14 -15.13
CA GLY A 227 9.79 17.43 -15.24
C GLY A 227 10.51 17.21 -13.92
N ASP A 228 11.05 18.26 -13.33
CA ASP A 228 11.67 18.27 -11.99
C ASP A 228 10.68 18.57 -10.86
N ALA A 229 9.47 18.96 -11.20
CA ALA A 229 8.43 19.28 -10.22
C ALA A 229 7.79 18.02 -9.63
N ILE A 230 7.56 18.05 -8.32
CA ILE A 230 6.82 17.02 -7.58
C ILE A 230 5.43 17.57 -7.26
N MET A 231 4.39 16.86 -7.69
CA MET A 231 3.03 17.07 -7.25
C MET A 231 2.65 16.01 -6.21
N ALA A 232 2.33 16.45 -5.00
CA ALA A 232 1.89 15.58 -3.92
C ALA A 232 0.53 16.01 -3.36
N VAL A 233 -0.24 15.03 -2.89
CA VAL A 233 -1.58 15.22 -2.30
C VAL A 233 -1.66 14.55 -0.93
N PHE A 234 -2.32 15.21 0.00
CA PHE A 234 -2.64 14.73 1.34
C PHE A 234 -4.15 14.63 1.50
N ASN A 235 -4.63 13.69 2.29
CA ASN A 235 -6.03 13.28 2.46
C ASN A 235 -6.59 12.46 1.28
N ALA A 236 -5.72 11.94 0.41
CA ALA A 236 -6.09 11.04 -0.68
C ALA A 236 -4.94 10.11 -1.03
N PRO A 237 -5.21 8.83 -1.37
CA PRO A 237 -6.50 8.15 -1.39
C PRO A 237 -7.02 7.76 0.01
N MET A 238 -6.16 7.88 1.04
CA MET A 238 -6.51 7.56 2.42
C MET A 238 -6.91 8.83 3.17
N PRO A 239 -8.01 8.81 3.95
CA PRO A 239 -8.43 9.95 4.76
C PRO A 239 -7.40 10.29 5.84
N GLN A 240 -7.12 11.59 6.00
CA GLN A 240 -6.17 12.14 6.98
C GLN A 240 -6.77 13.40 7.61
N PRO A 241 -7.29 13.34 8.82
CA PRO A 241 -7.91 14.51 9.47
C PRO A 241 -6.96 15.69 9.65
N ASP A 242 -5.65 15.41 9.79
CA ASP A 242 -4.57 16.36 10.01
C ASP A 242 -3.75 16.66 8.73
N HIS A 243 -4.33 16.42 7.54
CA HIS A 243 -3.66 16.52 6.24
C HIS A 243 -2.99 17.88 5.99
N VAL A 244 -3.57 18.96 6.48
CA VAL A 244 -3.04 20.31 6.27
C VAL A 244 -1.72 20.49 7.03
N SER A 245 -1.72 20.14 8.32
CA SER A 245 -0.53 20.22 9.17
C SER A 245 0.56 19.28 8.71
N ARG A 246 0.21 18.06 8.27
CA ARG A 246 1.15 17.11 7.66
C ARG A 246 1.81 17.67 6.41
N ALA A 247 1.03 18.28 5.53
CA ALA A 247 1.55 18.89 4.31
C ALA A 247 2.54 20.01 4.60
N VAL A 248 2.25 20.88 5.58
CA VAL A 248 3.17 21.98 5.94
C VAL A 248 4.45 21.45 6.59
N ARG A 249 4.36 20.47 7.51
CA ARG A 249 5.56 19.83 8.09
C ARG A 249 6.37 19.09 7.01
N CYS A 250 5.70 18.44 6.07
CA CYS A 250 6.35 17.86 4.90
C CYS A 250 7.07 18.91 4.05
N ALA A 251 6.43 20.05 3.77
CA ALA A 251 7.03 21.13 3.00
C ALA A 251 8.30 21.71 3.67
N LEU A 252 8.29 21.87 4.99
CA LEU A 252 9.46 22.30 5.75
C LEU A 252 10.62 21.29 5.68
N GLU A 253 10.33 20.00 5.83
CA GLU A 253 11.37 18.96 5.73
C GLU A 253 11.85 18.78 4.28
N LEU A 254 10.96 18.89 3.32
CA LEU A 254 11.28 18.85 1.89
C LEU A 254 12.21 20.00 1.51
N ASP A 255 11.94 21.21 1.98
CA ASP A 255 12.82 22.36 1.78
C ASP A 255 14.22 22.12 2.39
N ALA A 256 14.28 21.60 3.61
CA ALA A 256 15.55 21.28 4.26
C ALA A 256 16.35 20.21 3.46
N TYR A 257 15.67 19.15 2.99
CA TYR A 257 16.26 18.13 2.12
C TYR A 257 16.79 18.74 0.82
N CYS A 258 15.97 19.54 0.13
CA CYS A 258 16.32 20.14 -1.15
C CYS A 258 17.53 21.09 -1.03
N GLU A 259 17.61 21.88 0.06
CA GLU A 259 18.74 22.76 0.31
C GLU A 259 20.03 22.01 0.61
N GLU A 260 19.96 20.92 1.36
CA GLU A 260 21.12 20.07 1.60
C GLU A 260 21.57 19.38 0.30
N PHE A 261 20.63 18.85 -0.47
CA PHE A 261 20.92 18.28 -1.79
C PHE A 261 21.55 19.31 -2.74
N ARG A 262 21.00 20.52 -2.80
CA ARG A 262 21.54 21.62 -3.60
C ARG A 262 22.99 21.94 -3.23
N LYS A 263 23.31 22.06 -1.92
CA LYS A 263 24.67 22.29 -1.43
C LYS A 263 25.61 21.18 -1.87
N GLN A 264 25.20 19.94 -1.76
CA GLN A 264 25.99 18.76 -2.19
C GLN A 264 26.27 18.77 -3.69
N GLN A 265 25.27 19.11 -4.52
CA GLN A 265 25.46 19.19 -5.98
C GLN A 265 26.35 20.36 -6.36
N ASN A 266 26.15 21.54 -5.74
CA ASN A 266 27.00 22.72 -5.97
C ASN A 266 28.47 22.46 -5.59
N ALA A 267 28.74 21.72 -4.53
CA ALA A 267 30.09 21.28 -4.15
C ALA A 267 30.73 20.35 -5.21
N LYS A 268 29.92 19.63 -6.00
CA LYS A 268 30.36 18.82 -7.14
C LYS A 268 30.46 19.61 -8.46
N GLY A 269 30.24 20.92 -8.43
CA GLY A 269 30.29 21.82 -9.59
C GLY A 269 28.99 21.87 -10.41
N ILE A 270 27.90 21.25 -9.94
CA ILE A 270 26.58 21.28 -10.60
C ILE A 270 25.77 22.42 -9.98
N LYS A 271 25.53 23.51 -10.73
CA LYS A 271 24.82 24.71 -10.28
C LYS A 271 23.31 24.46 -10.16
N LEU A 272 22.89 23.66 -9.17
CA LEU A 272 21.49 23.41 -8.91
C LEU A 272 20.83 24.63 -8.26
N GLY A 273 19.66 25.02 -8.77
CA GLY A 273 18.88 26.13 -8.23
C GLY A 273 18.19 25.77 -6.92
N ILE A 274 17.58 26.77 -6.28
CA ILE A 274 16.74 26.57 -5.09
C ILE A 274 15.45 25.87 -5.49
N THR A 275 14.93 24.99 -4.62
CA THR A 275 13.58 24.43 -4.79
C THR A 275 12.56 25.40 -4.21
N ARG A 276 11.50 25.64 -4.96
CA ARG A 276 10.33 26.40 -4.53
C ARG A 276 9.18 25.46 -4.27
N ILE A 277 8.41 25.73 -3.22
CA ILE A 277 7.32 24.88 -2.76
C ILE A 277 6.07 25.73 -2.57
N GLY A 278 4.95 25.27 -3.14
CA GLY A 278 3.63 25.89 -2.96
C GLY A 278 2.70 24.93 -2.25
N VAL A 279 1.99 25.38 -1.21
CA VAL A 279 1.04 24.59 -0.44
C VAL A 279 -0.32 25.26 -0.46
N HIS A 280 -1.35 24.54 -0.89
CA HIS A 280 -2.74 25.02 -0.86
C HIS A 280 -3.70 23.90 -0.45
N SER A 281 -4.77 24.26 0.29
CA SER A 281 -5.78 23.34 0.78
C SER A 281 -7.17 23.78 0.33
N GLY A 282 -7.93 22.85 -0.19
CA GLY A 282 -9.30 23.12 -0.62
C GLY A 282 -9.97 21.90 -1.25
N SER A 283 -11.19 22.10 -1.73
CA SER A 283 -12.00 21.05 -2.37
C SER A 283 -11.52 20.78 -3.79
N ALA A 284 -11.25 19.50 -4.09
CA ALA A 284 -10.88 19.03 -5.43
C ALA A 284 -11.61 17.73 -5.75
N THR A 285 -11.71 17.39 -7.03
CA THR A 285 -12.22 16.09 -7.47
C THR A 285 -11.03 15.16 -7.67
N ILE A 286 -10.93 14.10 -6.84
CA ILE A 286 -9.80 13.17 -6.80
C ILE A 286 -10.29 11.78 -7.17
N GLY A 287 -9.59 11.12 -8.07
CA GLY A 287 -9.97 9.79 -8.54
C GLY A 287 -9.23 9.38 -9.81
N ASN A 288 -9.77 8.38 -10.48
CA ASN A 288 -9.22 7.89 -11.73
C ASN A 288 -9.78 8.71 -12.91
N PHE A 289 -8.88 9.34 -13.64
CA PHE A 289 -9.22 10.13 -14.82
C PHE A 289 -8.42 9.64 -16.02
N GLY A 290 -9.04 9.68 -17.20
CA GLY A 290 -8.38 9.29 -18.45
C GLY A 290 -9.30 8.59 -19.42
N SER A 291 -8.71 7.71 -20.23
CA SER A 291 -9.44 6.88 -21.20
C SER A 291 -9.50 5.43 -20.74
N HIS A 292 -10.25 4.59 -21.45
CA HIS A 292 -10.29 3.15 -21.20
C HIS A 292 -8.92 2.46 -21.29
N ASN A 293 -7.97 3.04 -22.03
CA ASN A 293 -6.66 2.46 -22.25
C ASN A 293 -5.56 3.06 -21.35
N ARG A 294 -5.82 4.22 -20.75
CA ARG A 294 -4.89 4.91 -19.86
C ARG A 294 -5.64 5.73 -18.84
N MET A 295 -5.44 5.39 -17.58
CA MET A 295 -6.00 6.11 -16.43
C MET A 295 -4.87 6.55 -15.51
N ASP A 296 -4.99 7.76 -14.98
CA ASP A 296 -4.14 8.30 -13.94
C ASP A 296 -5.01 8.57 -12.70
N PHE A 297 -4.54 8.14 -11.52
CA PHE A 297 -5.14 8.60 -10.28
C PHE A 297 -4.59 9.98 -9.98
N THR A 298 -5.45 10.99 -10.04
CA THR A 298 -5.04 12.39 -9.92
C THR A 298 -6.16 13.26 -9.37
N ALA A 299 -5.87 14.54 -9.18
CA ALA A 299 -6.81 15.54 -8.72
C ALA A 299 -7.09 16.58 -9.80
N LEU A 300 -8.35 16.98 -9.92
CA LEU A 300 -8.82 18.05 -10.82
C LEU A 300 -9.54 19.14 -10.02
N GLY A 301 -9.29 20.37 -10.38
CA GLY A 301 -9.98 21.53 -9.80
C GLY A 301 -9.11 22.78 -9.70
N ASP A 302 -9.73 23.90 -9.41
CA ASP A 302 -9.03 25.18 -9.20
C ASP A 302 -8.06 25.15 -8.03
N THR A 303 -8.34 24.33 -7.00
CA THR A 303 -7.47 24.09 -5.86
C THR A 303 -6.08 23.58 -6.29
N VAL A 304 -6.02 22.65 -7.24
CA VAL A 304 -4.75 22.12 -7.76
C VAL A 304 -3.96 23.22 -8.47
N ASN A 305 -4.64 23.98 -9.34
CA ASN A 305 -4.01 25.09 -10.07
C ASN A 305 -3.54 26.19 -9.12
N THR A 306 -4.29 26.43 -8.03
CA THR A 306 -3.89 27.43 -7.02
C THR A 306 -2.60 27.01 -6.30
N ALA A 307 -2.46 25.72 -5.94
CA ALA A 307 -1.24 25.19 -5.34
C ALA A 307 -0.02 25.37 -6.27
N ALA A 308 -0.17 25.01 -7.56
CA ALA A 308 0.89 25.21 -8.56
C ALA A 308 1.27 26.68 -8.73
N ARG A 309 0.28 27.57 -8.78
CA ARG A 309 0.55 29.03 -8.85
C ARG A 309 1.21 29.55 -7.59
N THR A 310 0.86 29.03 -6.42
CA THR A 310 1.46 29.37 -5.13
C THR A 310 2.95 28.99 -5.09
N GLU A 311 3.37 27.87 -5.73
CA GLU A 311 4.79 27.57 -5.93
C GLU A 311 5.48 28.66 -6.73
N GLY A 312 4.94 29.01 -7.91
CA GLY A 312 5.56 29.96 -8.82
C GLY A 312 5.73 31.38 -8.26
N VAL A 313 4.94 31.75 -7.26
CA VAL A 313 5.01 33.08 -6.61
C VAL A 313 6.28 33.25 -5.77
N ASN A 314 6.87 32.16 -5.26
CA ASN A 314 8.11 32.23 -4.47
C ASN A 314 9.22 33.03 -5.13
N LYS A 315 9.32 32.98 -6.47
CA LYS A 315 10.36 33.70 -7.22
C LYS A 315 10.30 35.21 -7.06
N TYR A 316 9.12 35.78 -6.79
CA TYR A 316 8.93 37.22 -6.66
C TYR A 316 9.25 37.72 -5.25
N PHE A 317 9.02 36.89 -4.27
CA PHE A 317 9.22 37.21 -2.86
C PHE A 317 10.58 36.75 -2.32
N GLY A 318 11.32 35.95 -3.11
CA GLY A 318 12.56 35.34 -2.65
C GLY A 318 12.35 34.29 -1.54
N THR A 319 11.11 33.77 -1.42
CA THR A 319 10.78 32.70 -0.49
C THR A 319 11.02 31.33 -1.12
N ARG A 320 11.13 30.29 -0.28
CA ARG A 320 11.22 28.91 -0.76
C ARG A 320 9.92 28.16 -0.57
N ILE A 321 9.11 28.52 0.43
CA ILE A 321 7.80 27.92 0.67
C ILE A 321 6.74 29.02 0.75
N CYS A 322 5.66 28.87 -0.03
CA CYS A 322 4.46 29.70 0.09
C CYS A 322 3.24 28.83 0.44
N CYS A 323 2.47 29.27 1.42
CA CYS A 323 1.20 28.68 1.84
C CYS A 323 0.09 29.71 1.69
N THR A 324 -1.13 29.26 1.35
CA THR A 324 -2.30 30.14 1.31
C THR A 324 -2.96 30.27 2.68
N GLN A 325 -3.81 31.30 2.85
CA GLN A 325 -4.60 31.52 4.07
C GLN A 325 -5.43 30.31 4.49
N GLU A 326 -5.95 29.53 3.52
CA GLU A 326 -6.73 28.34 3.80
C GLU A 326 -5.90 27.24 4.48
N VAL A 327 -4.60 27.18 4.20
CA VAL A 327 -3.65 26.30 4.88
C VAL A 327 -3.43 26.78 6.31
N VAL A 328 -3.13 28.07 6.48
CA VAL A 328 -2.89 28.65 7.81
C VAL A 328 -4.08 28.49 8.74
N ALA A 329 -5.28 28.71 8.23
CA ALA A 329 -6.52 28.62 9.01
C ALA A 329 -6.85 27.20 9.51
N LYS A 330 -6.28 26.15 8.87
CA LYS A 330 -6.55 24.74 9.17
C LYS A 330 -5.36 24.02 9.82
N CYS A 331 -4.22 24.69 9.94
CA CYS A 331 -3.01 24.12 10.56
C CYS A 331 -3.11 24.04 12.07
N ASP A 332 -2.33 23.14 12.63
CA ASP A 332 -2.12 23.06 14.08
C ASP A 332 -1.47 24.34 14.61
N PRO A 333 -1.78 24.78 15.85
CA PRO A 333 -1.28 26.03 16.42
C PRO A 333 0.24 26.06 16.66
N ASP A 334 0.91 24.92 16.64
CA ASP A 334 2.37 24.81 16.81
C ASP A 334 3.17 25.14 15.55
N ILE A 335 2.50 25.36 14.42
CA ILE A 335 3.11 25.74 13.16
C ILE A 335 3.06 27.26 13.03
N ASN A 336 4.23 27.87 12.94
CA ASN A 336 4.38 29.33 12.84
C ASN A 336 4.48 29.76 11.37
N PHE A 337 3.87 30.91 11.07
CA PHE A 337 3.84 31.49 9.73
C PHE A 337 4.22 32.95 9.75
N MET A 338 4.97 33.38 8.72
CA MET A 338 5.19 34.79 8.41
C MET A 338 4.30 35.20 7.24
N PRO A 339 3.53 36.28 7.34
CA PRO A 339 2.72 36.76 6.22
C PRO A 339 3.63 37.32 5.11
N ILE A 340 3.23 37.10 3.84
CA ILE A 340 3.95 37.61 2.66
C ILE A 340 3.18 38.78 2.07
N GLY A 341 1.87 38.65 1.87
CA GLY A 341 1.02 39.69 1.29
C GLY A 341 -0.25 39.12 0.65
N ASP A 342 -1.12 40.02 0.20
CA ASP A 342 -2.35 39.71 -0.54
C ASP A 342 -2.05 39.70 -2.03
N VAL A 343 -1.95 38.52 -2.62
CA VAL A 343 -1.44 38.33 -3.99
C VAL A 343 -2.58 37.96 -4.93
N VAL A 344 -2.76 38.77 -5.98
CA VAL A 344 -3.64 38.38 -7.10
C VAL A 344 -2.85 37.44 -8.00
N LEU A 345 -3.11 36.13 -7.86
CA LEU A 345 -2.44 35.10 -8.66
C LEU A 345 -2.89 35.21 -10.13
N LYS A 346 -1.98 34.84 -11.05
CA LYS A 346 -2.26 34.88 -12.50
C LYS A 346 -3.56 34.14 -12.82
N GLY A 347 -4.50 34.83 -13.54
CA GLY A 347 -5.80 34.30 -13.92
C GLY A 347 -6.80 34.14 -12.75
N LYS A 348 -6.54 34.82 -11.61
CA LYS A 348 -7.52 35.01 -10.53
C LYS A 348 -7.91 36.49 -10.45
N VAL A 349 -9.15 36.73 -10.01
CA VAL A 349 -9.66 38.10 -9.78
C VAL A 349 -9.53 38.48 -8.31
N THR A 350 -9.66 37.50 -7.42
CA THR A 350 -9.57 37.68 -5.97
C THR A 350 -8.11 37.50 -5.50
N ALA A 351 -7.66 38.39 -4.62
CA ALA A 351 -6.38 38.21 -3.96
C ALA A 351 -6.42 37.02 -3.01
N VAL A 352 -5.32 36.30 -2.93
CA VAL A 352 -5.07 35.21 -1.98
C VAL A 352 -4.00 35.69 -1.01
N THR A 353 -4.27 35.67 0.29
CA THR A 353 -3.27 35.99 1.29
C THR A 353 -2.27 34.85 1.41
N LEU A 354 -1.00 35.16 1.24
CA LEU A 354 0.09 34.19 1.28
C LEU A 354 0.94 34.33 2.52
N TYR A 355 1.47 33.21 2.95
CA TYR A 355 2.34 33.06 4.12
C TYR A 355 3.51 32.14 3.80
N THR A 356 4.61 32.28 4.54
CA THR A 356 5.69 31.29 4.57
C THR A 356 5.75 30.63 5.95
N PRO A 357 5.76 29.28 6.04
CA PRO A 357 5.93 28.59 7.31
C PRO A 357 7.39 28.78 7.76
N VAL A 358 7.59 28.86 9.07
CA VAL A 358 8.90 28.99 9.68
C VAL A 358 9.12 27.95 10.76
N THR A 359 10.38 27.60 10.98
CA THR A 359 10.77 26.71 12.10
C THR A 359 10.54 27.40 13.43
N GLN A 360 10.41 26.62 14.51
CA GLN A 360 10.26 27.17 15.86
C GLN A 360 11.44 28.09 16.24
N GLU A 361 12.67 27.70 15.89
CA GLU A 361 13.87 28.52 16.12
C GLU A 361 13.75 29.90 15.47
N ARG A 362 13.23 29.95 14.23
CA ARG A 362 13.01 31.22 13.53
C ARG A 362 11.87 32.02 14.14
N ALA A 363 10.78 31.37 14.59
CA ALA A 363 9.66 32.04 15.25
C ALA A 363 10.06 32.68 16.59
N ASP A 364 11.02 32.08 17.29
CA ASP A 364 11.55 32.62 18.55
C ASP A 364 12.56 33.73 18.36
N SER A 365 13.03 33.99 17.12
CA SER A 365 14.03 34.98 16.82
C SER A 365 13.52 36.45 16.98
N VAL A 366 14.45 37.37 17.20
CA VAL A 366 14.16 38.82 17.22
C VAL A 366 13.65 39.26 15.84
N TYR A 367 14.26 38.73 14.78
CA TYR A 367 13.83 38.99 13.41
C TYR A 367 12.34 38.75 13.17
N PHE A 368 11.83 37.61 13.62
CA PHE A 368 10.41 37.25 13.42
C PHE A 368 9.48 38.29 14.08
N LYS A 369 9.79 38.69 15.29
CA LYS A 369 9.02 39.73 16.04
C LYS A 369 9.04 41.09 15.33
N ASP A 370 10.22 41.50 14.90
CA ASP A 370 10.40 42.74 14.19
C ASP A 370 9.67 42.73 12.84
N TYR A 371 9.77 41.62 12.10
CA TYR A 371 9.05 41.44 10.84
C TYR A 371 7.55 41.51 11.02
N MET A 372 7.01 40.83 12.04
CA MET A 372 5.57 40.84 12.32
C MET A 372 5.06 42.24 12.66
N ALA A 373 5.83 43.00 13.44
CA ALA A 373 5.53 44.41 13.75
C ALA A 373 5.54 45.30 12.51
N MET A 374 6.56 45.16 11.66
CA MET A 374 6.66 45.84 10.38
C MET A 374 5.47 45.50 9.44
N TYR A 375 5.18 44.21 9.28
CA TYR A 375 4.09 43.76 8.40
C TYR A 375 2.72 44.26 8.89
N HIS A 376 2.49 44.23 10.19
CA HIS A 376 1.27 44.76 10.80
C HIS A 376 1.09 46.26 10.49
N SER A 377 2.15 47.09 10.63
CA SER A 377 2.08 48.49 10.29
C SER A 377 1.80 48.74 8.79
N LEU A 378 2.30 47.89 7.89
CA LEU A 378 1.97 47.91 6.47
C LEU A 378 0.53 47.54 6.17
N SER A 379 0.00 46.52 6.86
CA SER A 379 -1.35 45.98 6.63
C SER A 379 -2.45 46.94 7.10
N GLU A 380 -2.23 47.67 8.20
CA GLU A 380 -3.19 48.65 8.70
C GLU A 380 -3.37 49.84 7.74
N LYS A 381 -2.34 50.18 7.02
CA LYS A 381 -2.38 51.36 6.11
C LYS A 381 -2.97 51.03 4.74
N ASN A 382 -2.63 49.88 4.15
CA ASN A 382 -3.10 49.35 2.86
C ASN A 382 -3.36 50.40 1.76
N MET A 383 -2.48 51.38 1.69
CA MET A 383 -2.60 52.54 0.80
C MET A 383 -1.88 52.28 -0.53
N THR A 384 -2.58 52.46 -1.65
CA THR A 384 -2.04 52.25 -3.01
C THR A 384 -1.47 53.51 -3.68
N HIS A 385 -1.63 54.68 -3.11
CA HIS A 385 -0.91 55.92 -3.46
C HIS A 385 -0.90 56.84 -2.24
N VAL A 386 0.28 57.24 -1.82
CA VAL A 386 0.41 58.30 -0.83
C VAL A 386 0.20 59.60 -1.53
N ASP A 387 -1.01 60.16 -1.43
CA ASP A 387 -1.24 61.55 -1.78
C ASP A 387 -0.62 62.42 -0.69
N VAL A 388 0.53 63.02 -0.97
CA VAL A 388 1.36 63.75 -0.02
C VAL A 388 0.71 65.05 0.49
N GLN A 389 -0.55 65.31 0.09
CA GLN A 389 -1.28 66.53 0.45
C GLN A 389 -2.44 66.39 1.43
N SER A 390 -2.77 65.19 1.88
CA SER A 390 -3.83 65.03 2.90
C SER A 390 -3.25 65.08 4.32
N THR A 391 -3.68 66.07 5.06
CA THR A 391 -3.26 66.39 6.45
C THR A 391 -3.91 65.53 7.53
N ASP A 392 -4.36 64.32 7.23
CA ASP A 392 -4.92 63.41 8.25
C ASP A 392 -3.85 62.37 8.64
N TYR A 393 -3.30 62.57 9.82
CA TYR A 393 -2.07 61.97 10.33
C TYR A 393 -2.26 60.59 10.90
N THR A 394 -2.23 59.62 10.06
CA THR A 394 -1.65 58.34 10.46
C THR A 394 -0.36 58.16 9.64
N ASP A 395 0.77 58.39 10.25
CA ASP A 395 2.11 58.65 9.68
C ASP A 395 2.58 57.63 8.61
N PRO A 396 2.33 57.83 7.28
CA PRO A 396 2.86 56.96 6.23
C PRO A 396 4.39 57.01 6.15
N GLN A 397 5.01 58.10 6.59
CA GLN A 397 6.45 58.26 6.59
C GLN A 397 7.10 57.40 7.67
N GLY A 398 6.49 57.26 8.83
CA GLY A 398 6.96 56.39 9.90
C GLY A 398 6.91 54.89 9.47
N VAL A 399 5.87 54.45 8.76
CA VAL A 399 5.82 53.10 8.23
C VAL A 399 6.88 52.84 7.18
N ALA A 400 7.07 53.79 6.24
CA ALA A 400 8.12 53.71 5.22
C ALA A 400 9.51 53.66 5.84
N GLN A 401 9.77 54.51 6.84
CA GLN A 401 11.02 54.49 7.57
C GLN A 401 11.28 53.20 8.30
N HIS A 402 10.26 52.63 8.97
CA HIS A 402 10.36 51.35 9.67
C HIS A 402 10.77 50.23 8.72
N VAL A 403 10.14 50.13 7.53
CA VAL A 403 10.52 49.12 6.52
C VAL A 403 11.94 49.27 6.05
N LEU A 404 12.41 50.51 5.82
CA LEU A 404 13.77 50.79 5.39
C LEU A 404 14.83 50.55 6.50
N GLU A 405 14.45 50.75 7.76
CA GLU A 405 15.28 50.40 8.92
C GLU A 405 15.40 48.88 9.07
N MET A 406 14.31 48.15 8.86
CA MET A 406 14.30 46.67 8.83
C MET A 406 15.29 46.16 7.76
N GLU A 407 15.29 46.72 6.56
CA GLU A 407 16.23 46.32 5.51
C GLU A 407 17.69 46.57 5.89
N ARG A 408 17.98 47.66 6.58
CA ARG A 408 19.33 47.94 7.08
C ARG A 408 19.78 46.98 8.16
N THR A 409 18.82 46.55 9.02
CA THR A 409 19.09 45.64 10.13
C THR A 409 19.20 44.18 9.63
N TYR A 410 18.44 43.83 8.61
CA TYR A 410 18.32 42.45 8.06
C TYR A 410 18.52 42.45 6.53
N PRO A 411 19.70 42.80 6.02
CA PRO A 411 19.95 43.02 4.59
C PRO A 411 19.84 41.74 3.75
N ASP A 412 20.01 40.55 4.36
CA ASP A 412 19.95 39.25 3.69
C ASP A 412 18.54 38.65 3.63
N GLU A 413 17.55 39.33 4.21
CA GLU A 413 16.19 38.84 4.31
C GLU A 413 15.33 39.25 3.10
N ALA A 414 15.05 38.27 2.22
CA ALA A 414 14.39 38.51 0.94
C ALA A 414 13.02 39.19 1.07
N LEU A 415 12.20 38.83 2.06
CA LEU A 415 10.88 39.44 2.28
C LEU A 415 10.99 40.90 2.71
N VAL A 416 11.97 41.24 3.55
CA VAL A 416 12.21 42.62 3.96
C VAL A 416 12.66 43.45 2.76
N HIS A 417 13.58 42.94 1.97
CA HIS A 417 14.05 43.58 0.74
C HIS A 417 12.89 43.80 -0.25
N PHE A 418 12.02 42.79 -0.42
CA PHE A 418 10.84 42.92 -1.27
C PHE A 418 9.92 44.06 -0.82
N HIS A 419 9.60 44.19 0.46
CA HIS A 419 8.77 45.28 0.96
C HIS A 419 9.48 46.65 0.88
N ALA A 420 10.77 46.68 1.15
CA ALA A 420 11.56 47.92 1.05
C ALA A 420 11.59 48.44 -0.39
N GLU A 421 11.74 47.58 -1.38
CA GLU A 421 11.70 47.99 -2.79
C GLU A 421 10.34 48.56 -3.18
N ARG A 422 9.25 47.99 -2.71
CA ARG A 422 7.89 48.49 -2.91
C ARG A 422 7.68 49.87 -2.25
N VAL A 423 8.21 50.04 -1.04
CA VAL A 423 8.18 51.33 -0.35
C VAL A 423 8.91 52.39 -1.16
N ARG A 424 10.09 52.10 -1.74
CA ARG A 424 10.81 52.99 -2.64
C ARG A 424 9.99 53.38 -3.89
N GLN A 425 9.12 52.47 -4.35
CA GLN A 425 8.20 52.73 -5.45
C GLN A 425 6.91 53.47 -5.02
N GLY A 426 6.82 53.89 -3.76
CA GLY A 426 5.66 54.61 -3.22
C GLY A 426 4.46 53.67 -2.87
N LEU A 427 4.68 52.37 -2.79
CA LEU A 427 3.62 51.37 -2.52
C LEU A 427 3.68 50.94 -1.04
N LEU A 428 2.85 51.55 -0.20
CA LEU A 428 2.67 51.22 1.21
C LEU A 428 1.47 50.26 1.37
N THR A 429 1.57 49.08 0.82
CA THR A 429 0.47 48.10 0.82
C THR A 429 0.97 46.68 0.79
N THR A 430 0.28 45.78 1.46
CA THR A 430 0.54 44.34 1.38
C THR A 430 -0.03 43.69 0.08
N ARG A 431 -0.86 44.43 -0.67
CA ARG A 431 -1.49 43.91 -1.89
C ARG A 431 -0.52 43.94 -3.07
N VAL A 432 -0.35 42.80 -3.71
CA VAL A 432 0.53 42.55 -4.87
C VAL A 432 -0.28 42.06 -6.05
N VAL A 433 -0.22 42.74 -7.17
CA VAL A 433 -0.86 42.29 -8.42
C VAL A 433 0.25 41.72 -9.31
N MET A 434 0.09 40.43 -9.68
CA MET A 434 1.02 39.78 -10.60
C MET A 434 0.65 40.14 -12.02
N GLU A 435 1.44 41.00 -12.65
CA GLU A 435 1.26 41.34 -14.05
C GLU A 435 1.71 40.19 -14.96
N ASP A 436 0.98 40.00 -16.09
CA ASP A 436 1.43 39.14 -17.17
C ASP A 436 2.65 39.74 -17.85
N LYS A 437 3.82 39.13 -17.70
CA LYS A 437 4.96 39.39 -18.59
C LYS A 437 5.01 38.38 -19.70
#